data_5599a77c0dfd1aa5d87b57fd5843f886
#
_entry.id   5599a77c0dfd1aa5d87b57fd5843f886
#
_cell.length_a   1.000
_cell.length_b   1.000
_cell.length_c   1.000
_cell.angle_alpha   90.00
_cell.angle_beta   90.00
_cell.angle_gamma   90.00
#
_symmetry.space_group_name_H-M   'P 1'
#
loop_
_entity.id
_entity.type
_entity.pdbx_description
1 polymer ?
#
loop_
_entity_poly.entity_id
_entity_poly.type
_entity_poly.pdbx_seq_one_letter_code
_entity_poly.pdbx_strand_id
1 'polypeptide(L)'
;MFSWGDWRWGGVASGYLFDSQGQMLQNTRGDVVTDMANAEQYQYKIDMDNVSVGGSAQTTAALGLGVRPMKGLRLGVDWNFFSRNFADYDINANVATQNEPYVIGSPWKIPSYSTFDLSAGYTFDFGKIRATLSGNVNNVLDQEYIADARDGSTHDWESATRVLYGFGRTYSVRLKFNF
;
A
#
# COMPACT_ATOMS: atom_id res chain seq x y z
N MET A 1 -7.91 17.19 5.94
CA MET A 1 -7.28 16.23 6.87
C MET A 1 -5.82 16.08 6.48
N PHE A 2 -4.91 16.01 7.43
CA PHE A 2 -3.49 15.74 7.18
C PHE A 2 -3.01 14.70 8.20
N SER A 3 -2.25 13.71 7.75
CA SER A 3 -1.60 12.72 8.60
C SER A 3 -0.13 12.60 8.22
N TRP A 4 0.73 12.55 9.22
CA TRP A 4 2.15 12.31 9.07
C TRP A 4 2.59 11.26 10.08
N GLY A 5 3.33 10.26 9.63
CA GLY A 5 3.93 9.22 10.44
C GLY A 5 5.36 8.95 10.01
N ASP A 6 6.14 8.33 10.87
CA ASP A 6 7.47 7.80 10.57
C ASP A 6 7.57 6.41 11.19
N TRP A 7 7.01 5.44 10.50
CA TRP A 7 6.96 4.06 10.97
C TRP A 7 8.16 3.28 10.48
N ARG A 8 8.88 2.73 11.44
CA ARG A 8 10.08 1.96 11.17
C ARG A 8 10.08 0.68 11.97
N TRP A 9 10.65 -0.34 11.39
CA TRP A 9 10.95 -1.56 12.13
C TRP A 9 12.09 -1.28 13.11
N GLY A 10 12.15 -2.04 14.18
CA GLY A 10 13.26 -1.97 15.16
C GLY A 10 13.76 -3.37 15.50
N GLY A 11 15.08 -3.49 15.63
CA GLY A 11 15.74 -4.68 16.09
C GLY A 11 16.02 -5.73 15.01
N VAL A 12 16.53 -6.86 15.47
CA VAL A 12 16.91 -8.00 14.65
C VAL A 12 15.78 -9.02 14.65
N ALA A 13 15.23 -9.31 13.46
CA ALA A 13 14.33 -10.43 13.27
C ALA A 13 15.15 -11.71 13.04
N SER A 14 14.72 -12.81 13.63
CA SER A 14 15.32 -14.13 13.40
C SER A 14 14.24 -15.14 13.04
N GLY A 15 14.59 -16.11 12.20
CA GLY A 15 13.66 -17.12 11.76
C GLY A 15 14.35 -18.25 11.02
N TYR A 16 13.55 -19.24 10.66
CA TYR A 16 13.97 -20.39 9.87
C TYR A 16 13.24 -20.38 8.54
N LEU A 17 13.90 -20.77 7.46
CA LEU A 17 13.26 -20.94 6.17
C LEU A 17 12.89 -22.41 5.96
N PHE A 18 11.68 -22.64 5.48
CA PHE A 18 11.16 -23.94 5.10
C PHE A 18 10.80 -23.95 3.63
N ASP A 19 10.93 -25.12 2.98
CA ASP A 19 10.42 -25.32 1.64
C ASP A 19 8.89 -25.52 1.64
N SER A 20 8.32 -25.69 0.44
CA SER A 20 6.88 -25.93 0.28
C SER A 20 6.39 -27.26 0.86
N GLN A 21 7.32 -28.16 1.22
CA GLN A 21 7.04 -29.45 1.83
C GLN A 21 7.22 -29.42 3.36
N GLY A 22 7.56 -28.26 3.92
CA GLY A 22 7.77 -28.07 5.35
C GLY A 22 9.12 -28.57 5.85
N GLN A 23 10.10 -28.78 4.96
CA GLN A 23 11.47 -29.08 5.34
C GLN A 23 12.30 -27.81 5.43
N MET A 24 13.18 -27.72 6.43
CA MET A 24 14.09 -26.59 6.54
C MET A 24 14.99 -26.51 5.30
N LEU A 25 15.09 -25.31 4.75
CA LEU A 25 16.00 -25.04 3.65
C LEU A 25 17.46 -25.18 4.11
N GLN A 26 18.31 -25.56 3.17
CA GLN A 26 19.73 -25.71 3.40
C GLN A 26 20.36 -24.38 3.83
N ASN A 27 21.39 -24.46 4.64
CA ASN A 27 22.23 -23.30 4.91
C ASN A 27 23.02 -22.90 3.67
N THR A 28 23.71 -21.77 3.73
CA THR A 28 24.58 -21.27 2.65
C THR A 28 25.76 -22.19 2.31
N ARG A 29 26.03 -23.22 3.13
CA ARG A 29 27.03 -24.26 2.88
C ARG A 29 26.45 -25.50 2.20
N GLY A 30 25.13 -25.54 1.99
CA GLY A 30 24.45 -26.67 1.36
C GLY A 30 24.10 -27.80 2.31
N ASP A 31 24.27 -27.63 3.63
CA ASP A 31 23.93 -28.65 4.60
C ASP A 31 22.42 -28.65 4.89
N VAL A 32 21.78 -29.77 4.86
CA VAL A 32 20.37 -29.92 5.25
C VAL A 32 20.28 -29.94 6.76
N VAL A 33 19.45 -29.07 7.33
CA VAL A 33 19.18 -29.07 8.78
C VAL A 33 18.20 -30.19 9.10
N THR A 34 18.72 -31.32 9.57
CA THR A 34 17.91 -32.46 9.94
C THR A 34 17.66 -32.57 11.45
N ASP A 35 18.37 -31.76 12.25
CA ASP A 35 18.32 -31.82 13.71
C ASP A 35 17.99 -30.45 14.32
N MET A 36 16.83 -30.34 14.95
CA MET A 36 16.38 -29.14 15.65
C MET A 36 17.27 -28.77 16.86
N ALA A 37 18.03 -29.69 17.41
CA ALA A 37 18.95 -29.40 18.51
C ALA A 37 20.13 -28.52 18.07
N ASN A 38 20.46 -28.53 16.79
CA ASN A 38 21.49 -27.70 16.19
C ASN A 38 20.91 -26.51 15.39
N ALA A 39 19.61 -26.25 15.54
CA ALA A 39 18.90 -25.27 14.72
C ALA A 39 19.42 -23.84 14.92
N GLU A 40 20.02 -23.49 16.05
CA GLU A 40 20.57 -22.16 16.30
C GLU A 40 21.65 -21.74 15.29
N GLN A 41 22.48 -22.69 14.83
CA GLN A 41 23.52 -22.39 13.83
C GLN A 41 22.96 -22.16 12.41
N TYR A 42 21.66 -22.44 12.20
CA TYR A 42 20.97 -22.30 10.92
C TYR A 42 19.89 -21.20 10.94
N GLN A 43 19.90 -20.39 11.97
CA GLN A 43 19.00 -19.25 12.11
C GLN A 43 19.39 -18.13 11.17
N TYR A 44 18.44 -17.65 10.39
CA TYR A 44 18.60 -16.41 9.65
C TYR A 44 18.37 -15.23 10.59
N LYS A 45 19.27 -14.28 10.56
CA LYS A 45 19.14 -13.02 11.30
C LYS A 45 19.09 -11.87 10.31
N ILE A 46 18.10 -11.03 10.47
CA ILE A 46 17.87 -9.87 9.62
C ILE A 46 17.84 -8.66 10.54
N ASP A 47 18.76 -7.75 10.37
CA ASP A 47 18.73 -6.46 11.06
C ASP A 47 17.75 -5.55 10.34
N MET A 48 16.61 -5.33 10.97
CA MET A 48 15.54 -4.46 10.49
C MET A 48 15.56 -3.10 11.20
N ASP A 49 16.59 -2.81 11.98
CA ASP A 49 16.63 -1.57 12.72
C ASP A 49 16.55 -0.36 11.79
N ASN A 50 15.65 0.54 12.12
CA ASN A 50 15.41 1.77 11.37
C ASN A 50 14.90 1.60 9.91
N VAL A 51 14.50 0.41 9.50
CA VAL A 51 13.93 0.13 8.17
C VAL A 51 12.51 0.66 8.07
N SER A 52 12.20 1.41 7.01
CA SER A 52 10.84 1.96 6.80
C SER A 52 9.81 0.85 6.62
N VAL A 53 8.66 0.97 7.30
CA VAL A 53 7.53 0.04 7.14
C VAL A 53 6.84 0.31 5.81
N GLY A 54 6.66 -0.74 5.01
CA GLY A 54 5.98 -0.70 3.72
C GLY A 54 4.46 -0.91 3.80
N GLY A 55 3.82 -0.94 2.64
CA GLY A 55 2.39 -1.25 2.47
C GLY A 55 1.42 -0.14 2.83
N SER A 56 1.91 1.02 3.28
CA SER A 56 1.05 2.16 3.62
C SER A 56 1.79 3.50 3.51
N ALA A 57 1.13 4.49 2.91
CA ALA A 57 1.67 5.84 2.83
C ALA A 57 1.77 6.49 4.22
N GLN A 58 2.97 6.85 4.62
CA GLN A 58 3.25 7.46 5.92
C GLN A 58 2.90 8.96 5.97
N THR A 59 2.63 9.55 4.82
CA THR A 59 2.14 10.93 4.73
C THR A 59 0.93 10.97 3.81
N THR A 60 -0.19 11.43 4.34
CA THR A 60 -1.42 11.61 3.56
C THR A 60 -2.03 12.97 3.82
N ALA A 61 -2.62 13.56 2.79
CA ALA A 61 -3.42 14.76 2.92
C ALA A 61 -4.72 14.62 2.11
N ALA A 62 -5.81 15.15 2.64
CA ALA A 62 -7.08 15.19 1.95
C ALA A 62 -7.76 16.55 2.19
N LEU A 63 -8.25 17.15 1.11
CA LEU A 63 -9.03 18.38 1.13
C LEU A 63 -10.31 18.15 0.33
N GLY A 64 -11.46 18.45 0.94
CA GLY A 64 -12.76 18.37 0.29
C GLY A 64 -13.45 19.72 0.29
N LEU A 65 -14.05 20.09 -0.84
CA LEU A 65 -14.91 21.26 -0.98
C LEU A 65 -16.27 20.82 -1.52
N GLY A 66 -17.31 21.17 -0.79
CA GLY A 66 -18.69 20.91 -1.19
C GLY A 66 -19.48 22.20 -1.29
N VAL A 67 -20.23 22.39 -2.37
CA VAL A 67 -21.10 23.56 -2.59
C VAL A 67 -22.53 23.14 -2.92
N ARG A 68 -23.49 24.00 -2.56
CA ARG A 68 -24.92 23.86 -2.89
C ARG A 68 -25.37 25.13 -3.61
N PRO A 69 -25.11 25.24 -4.92
CA PRO A 69 -25.37 26.48 -5.67
C PRO A 69 -26.86 26.77 -5.82
N MET A 70 -27.70 25.74 -5.73
CA MET A 70 -29.15 25.89 -5.79
C MET A 70 -29.86 24.77 -5.01
N LYS A 71 -31.16 24.93 -4.77
CA LYS A 71 -31.96 23.93 -4.06
C LYS A 71 -31.90 22.59 -4.81
N GLY A 72 -31.59 21.54 -4.07
CA GLY A 72 -31.48 20.18 -4.59
C GLY A 72 -30.13 19.83 -5.21
N LEU A 73 -29.31 20.79 -5.67
CA LEU A 73 -28.01 20.53 -6.30
C LEU A 73 -26.87 20.57 -5.26
N ARG A 74 -26.05 19.52 -5.27
CA ARG A 74 -24.81 19.41 -4.51
C ARG A 74 -23.68 19.09 -5.47
N LEU A 75 -22.57 19.79 -5.33
CA LEU A 75 -21.33 19.54 -6.06
C LEU A 75 -20.21 19.42 -5.04
N GLY A 76 -19.29 18.50 -5.28
CA GLY A 76 -18.13 18.29 -4.42
C GLY A 76 -16.89 17.99 -5.24
N VAL A 77 -15.75 18.43 -4.72
CA VAL A 77 -14.43 18.05 -5.19
C VAL A 77 -13.60 17.63 -4.00
N ASP A 78 -12.92 16.51 -4.12
CA ASP A 78 -12.01 15.96 -3.13
C ASP A 78 -10.63 15.81 -3.75
N TRP A 79 -9.61 16.32 -3.09
CA TRP A 79 -8.22 16.14 -3.43
C TRP A 79 -7.58 15.25 -2.39
N ASN A 80 -6.86 14.20 -2.85
CA ASN A 80 -6.13 13.27 -2.02
C ASN A 80 -4.65 13.26 -2.44
N PHE A 81 -3.76 13.24 -1.48
CA PHE A 81 -2.32 13.19 -1.67
C PHE A 81 -1.71 12.09 -0.82
N PHE A 82 -0.79 11.33 -1.41
CA PHE A 82 -0.08 10.22 -0.78
C PHE A 82 1.42 10.35 -1.04
N SER A 83 2.20 10.19 0.01
CA SER A 83 3.66 10.26 -0.07
C SER A 83 4.30 9.40 1.02
N ARG A 84 5.60 9.14 0.87
CA ARG A 84 6.35 8.26 1.77
C ARG A 84 5.68 6.88 1.89
N ASN A 85 5.17 6.39 0.77
CA ASN A 85 4.78 4.99 0.63
C ASN A 85 6.02 4.18 0.28
N PHE A 86 6.27 3.11 1.02
CA PHE A 86 7.39 2.21 0.79
C PHE A 86 6.84 0.85 0.36
N ALA A 87 7.57 0.18 -0.51
CA ALA A 87 7.25 -1.18 -0.92
C ALA A 87 7.31 -2.14 0.27
N ASP A 88 6.49 -3.18 0.25
CA ASP A 88 6.59 -4.25 1.23
C ASP A 88 7.91 -4.98 1.10
N TYR A 89 8.53 -5.23 2.23
CA TYR A 89 9.77 -5.99 2.28
C TYR A 89 9.57 -7.45 1.85
N ASP A 90 10.46 -7.97 1.00
CA ASP A 90 10.47 -9.39 0.62
C ASP A 90 11.67 -10.11 1.25
N ILE A 91 11.39 -10.91 2.27
CA ILE A 91 12.40 -11.71 2.97
C ILE A 91 13.13 -12.67 2.02
N ASN A 92 12.42 -13.24 1.05
CA ASN A 92 12.98 -14.24 0.14
C ASN A 92 14.00 -13.66 -0.85
N ALA A 93 13.90 -12.37 -1.16
CA ALA A 93 14.82 -11.69 -2.06
C ALA A 93 16.16 -11.33 -1.39
N ASN A 94 16.22 -11.37 -0.06
CA ASN A 94 17.31 -10.79 0.72
C ASN A 94 17.72 -11.70 1.89
N VAL A 95 17.95 -12.97 1.62
CA VAL A 95 18.33 -13.92 2.68
C VAL A 95 19.81 -13.83 3.03
N ALA A 96 20.08 -13.60 4.29
CA ALA A 96 21.40 -13.45 4.86
C ALA A 96 22.08 -14.78 5.23
N THR A 97 23.38 -14.73 5.30
CA THR A 97 24.24 -15.80 5.80
C THR A 97 24.29 -15.85 7.33
N GLN A 98 24.58 -17.01 7.88
CA GLN A 98 24.35 -17.44 9.26
C GLN A 98 25.02 -16.69 10.39
N ASN A 99 26.11 -15.98 10.19
CA ASN A 99 26.96 -15.54 11.30
C ASN A 99 26.88 -14.05 11.61
N GLU A 100 26.32 -13.26 10.69
CA GLU A 100 26.08 -11.83 10.92
C GLU A 100 24.68 -11.47 10.45
N PRO A 101 23.96 -10.60 11.16
CA PRO A 101 22.68 -10.11 10.69
C PRO A 101 22.85 -9.42 9.33
N TYR A 102 22.00 -9.79 8.39
CA TYR A 102 21.94 -9.06 7.13
C TYR A 102 21.30 -7.69 7.39
N VAL A 103 22.04 -6.65 7.09
CA VAL A 103 21.53 -5.27 7.20
C VAL A 103 20.70 -4.95 5.95
N ILE A 104 19.43 -4.75 6.16
CA ILE A 104 18.51 -4.40 5.09
C ILE A 104 18.59 -2.89 4.83
N GLY A 105 18.66 -2.52 3.54
CA GLY A 105 18.39 -1.15 3.13
C GLY A 105 16.92 -0.77 3.32
N SER A 106 16.61 0.52 3.28
CA SER A 106 15.21 0.96 3.24
C SER A 106 14.54 0.45 1.97
N PRO A 107 13.31 -0.09 2.05
CA PRO A 107 12.59 -0.55 0.89
C PRO A 107 12.39 0.56 -0.16
N TRP A 108 12.16 0.18 -1.40
CA TRP A 108 11.88 1.12 -2.46
C TRP A 108 10.77 2.10 -2.07
N LYS A 109 11.10 3.38 -2.15
CA LYS A 109 10.13 4.45 -1.91
C LYS A 109 9.32 4.68 -3.17
N ILE A 110 8.06 4.28 -3.14
CA ILE A 110 7.11 4.46 -4.22
C ILE A 110 6.91 5.96 -4.50
N PRO A 111 6.83 6.37 -5.78
CA PRO A 111 6.57 7.77 -6.13
C PRO A 111 5.30 8.30 -5.48
N SER A 112 5.35 9.55 -4.99
CA SER A 112 4.16 10.23 -4.45
C SER A 112 3.18 10.57 -5.56
N TYR A 113 1.89 10.55 -5.23
CA TYR A 113 0.83 10.88 -6.18
C TYR A 113 -0.31 11.64 -5.50
N SER A 114 -1.17 12.23 -6.34
CA SER A 114 -2.41 12.82 -5.89
C SER A 114 -3.55 12.53 -6.87
N THR A 115 -4.76 12.41 -6.34
CA THR A 115 -5.98 12.22 -7.12
C THR A 115 -6.98 13.33 -6.83
N PHE A 116 -7.82 13.60 -7.83
CA PHE A 116 -8.98 14.48 -7.69
C PHE A 116 -10.23 13.68 -8.00
N ASP A 117 -11.21 13.79 -7.11
CA ASP A 117 -12.49 13.14 -7.24
C ASP A 117 -13.60 14.21 -7.33
N LEU A 118 -14.54 14.01 -8.23
CA LEU A 118 -15.68 14.91 -8.40
C LEU A 118 -16.97 14.18 -8.02
N SER A 119 -17.85 14.88 -7.34
CA SER A 119 -19.19 14.39 -7.02
C SER A 119 -20.27 15.39 -7.37
N ALA A 120 -21.39 14.91 -7.87
CA ALA A 120 -22.58 15.72 -8.13
C ALA A 120 -23.82 14.95 -7.66
N GLY A 121 -24.78 15.66 -7.13
CA GLY A 121 -26.07 15.10 -6.75
C GLY A 121 -27.19 16.10 -6.90
N TYR A 122 -28.29 15.68 -7.51
CA TYR A 122 -29.49 16.50 -7.66
C TYR A 122 -30.70 15.79 -7.10
N THR A 123 -31.39 16.46 -6.18
CA THR A 123 -32.62 15.97 -5.57
C THR A 123 -33.81 16.77 -6.08
N PHE A 124 -34.82 16.09 -6.55
CA PHE A 124 -36.04 16.68 -7.07
C PHE A 124 -37.27 15.92 -6.59
N ASP A 125 -38.40 16.61 -6.53
CA ASP A 125 -39.63 16.05 -6.01
C ASP A 125 -40.63 15.89 -7.18
N PHE A 126 -41.23 14.69 -7.29
CA PHE A 126 -42.34 14.38 -8.19
C PHE A 126 -43.59 14.09 -7.34
N GLY A 127 -44.37 15.11 -7.06
CA GLY A 127 -45.52 14.96 -6.19
C GLY A 127 -45.14 14.40 -4.80
N LYS A 128 -45.49 13.14 -4.54
CA LYS A 128 -45.16 12.47 -3.28
C LYS A 128 -43.83 11.73 -3.29
N ILE A 129 -43.22 11.59 -4.44
CA ILE A 129 -41.98 10.84 -4.62
C ILE A 129 -40.81 11.82 -4.66
N ARG A 130 -39.82 11.59 -3.84
CA ARG A 130 -38.56 12.29 -3.88
C ARG A 130 -37.50 11.46 -4.57
N ALA A 131 -36.90 11.97 -5.64
CA ALA A 131 -35.84 11.30 -6.37
C ALA A 131 -34.51 12.03 -6.18
N THR A 132 -33.42 11.26 -6.07
CA THR A 132 -32.05 11.80 -6.04
C THR A 132 -31.20 11.08 -7.08
N LEU A 133 -30.71 11.83 -8.05
CA LEU A 133 -29.69 11.39 -9.00
C LEU A 133 -28.33 11.86 -8.45
N SER A 134 -27.37 10.95 -8.37
CA SER A 134 -26.00 11.26 -7.96
C SER A 134 -24.98 10.54 -8.85
N GLY A 135 -23.86 11.19 -9.06
CA GLY A 135 -22.73 10.64 -9.81
C GLY A 135 -21.40 11.03 -9.18
N ASN A 136 -20.43 10.16 -9.33
CA ASN A 136 -19.06 10.40 -8.93
C ASN A 136 -18.12 10.05 -10.07
N VAL A 137 -17.05 10.82 -10.19
CA VAL A 137 -15.89 10.53 -11.03
C VAL A 137 -14.67 10.51 -10.13
N ASN A 138 -14.09 9.34 -9.93
CA ASN A 138 -12.86 9.24 -9.15
C ASN A 138 -11.64 9.32 -10.08
N ASN A 139 -10.56 9.89 -9.57
CA ASN A 139 -9.33 10.14 -10.32
C ASN A 139 -9.62 10.85 -11.67
N VAL A 140 -10.28 12.01 -11.60
CA VAL A 140 -10.79 12.74 -12.78
C VAL A 140 -9.70 13.11 -13.78
N LEU A 141 -8.45 13.29 -13.31
CA LEU A 141 -7.29 13.59 -14.16
C LEU A 141 -6.68 12.35 -14.81
N ASP A 142 -7.20 11.15 -14.49
CA ASP A 142 -6.68 9.87 -14.97
C ASP A 142 -5.19 9.68 -14.65
N GLN A 143 -4.78 10.10 -13.47
CA GLN A 143 -3.40 9.98 -13.00
C GLN A 143 -3.04 8.51 -12.86
N GLU A 144 -2.03 8.07 -13.57
CA GLU A 144 -1.41 6.75 -13.33
C GLU A 144 -0.52 6.83 -12.09
N TYR A 145 -0.68 5.88 -11.19
CA TYR A 145 0.12 5.81 -9.97
C TYR A 145 0.29 4.37 -9.49
N ILE A 146 1.35 4.16 -8.73
CA ILE A 146 1.60 2.88 -8.08
C ILE A 146 0.97 2.95 -6.69
N ALA A 147 0.00 2.08 -6.47
CA ALA A 147 -0.73 1.99 -5.20
C ALA A 147 0.05 1.18 -4.16
N ASP A 148 0.73 0.13 -4.61
CA ASP A 148 1.48 -0.78 -3.76
C ASP A 148 2.58 -1.48 -4.55
N ALA A 149 3.63 -1.95 -3.87
CA ALA A 149 4.69 -2.73 -4.47
C ALA A 149 5.32 -3.68 -3.45
N ARG A 150 5.94 -4.74 -3.94
CA ARG A 150 6.83 -5.59 -3.16
C ARG A 150 8.26 -5.35 -3.59
N ASP A 151 9.10 -5.06 -2.65
CA ASP A 151 10.50 -4.70 -2.82
C ASP A 151 11.32 -5.83 -3.47
N GLY A 152 12.47 -5.48 -3.99
CA GLY A 152 13.42 -6.41 -4.58
C GLY A 152 14.83 -6.23 -4.03
N SER A 153 15.79 -6.89 -4.65
CA SER A 153 17.17 -7.00 -4.15
C SER A 153 17.95 -5.67 -4.14
N THR A 154 17.61 -4.72 -5.01
CA THR A 154 18.29 -3.42 -5.11
C THR A 154 17.46 -2.26 -4.59
N HIS A 155 16.28 -2.54 -4.02
CA HIS A 155 15.38 -1.55 -3.42
C HIS A 155 14.96 -0.43 -4.38
N ASP A 156 14.67 -0.81 -5.63
CA ASP A 156 14.30 0.10 -6.71
C ASP A 156 13.16 -0.47 -7.58
N TRP A 157 12.75 0.31 -8.56
CA TRP A 157 11.73 -0.07 -9.54
C TRP A 157 12.11 -1.33 -10.34
N GLU A 158 13.37 -1.46 -10.74
CA GLU A 158 13.83 -2.52 -11.66
C GLU A 158 13.85 -3.89 -10.97
N SER A 159 14.16 -3.92 -9.68
CA SER A 159 14.20 -5.15 -8.89
C SER A 159 12.87 -5.49 -8.22
N ALA A 160 11.90 -4.58 -8.20
CA ALA A 160 10.61 -4.81 -7.56
C ALA A 160 9.95 -6.11 -8.05
N THR A 161 9.65 -7.03 -7.12
CA THR A 161 9.10 -8.35 -7.45
C THR A 161 7.62 -8.31 -7.82
N ARG A 162 6.92 -7.24 -7.41
CA ARG A 162 5.52 -6.98 -7.76
C ARG A 162 5.24 -5.48 -7.69
N VAL A 163 4.49 -4.98 -8.66
CA VAL A 163 3.99 -3.61 -8.67
C VAL A 163 2.49 -3.62 -8.96
N LEU A 164 1.72 -2.94 -8.15
CA LEU A 164 0.28 -2.79 -8.29
C LEU A 164 -0.04 -1.33 -8.60
N TYR A 165 -0.64 -1.11 -9.77
CA TYR A 165 -1.14 0.21 -10.15
C TYR A 165 -2.48 0.49 -9.49
N GLY A 166 -2.71 1.74 -9.17
CA GLY A 166 -4.02 2.20 -8.76
C GLY A 166 -5.02 2.20 -9.92
N PHE A 167 -6.30 2.29 -9.56
CA PHE A 167 -7.34 2.42 -10.59
C PHE A 167 -7.21 3.76 -11.30
N GLY A 168 -7.28 3.74 -12.63
CA GLY A 168 -7.47 4.91 -13.45
C GLY A 168 -8.82 5.59 -13.14
N ARG A 169 -9.28 6.45 -14.03
CA ARG A 169 -10.56 7.13 -13.89
C ARG A 169 -11.72 6.15 -13.83
N THR A 170 -12.55 6.30 -12.80
CA THR A 170 -13.77 5.48 -12.63
C THR A 170 -15.00 6.36 -12.48
N TYR A 171 -16.15 5.81 -12.89
CA TYR A 171 -17.43 6.52 -12.87
C TYR A 171 -18.46 5.70 -12.11
N SER A 172 -19.32 6.38 -11.36
CA SER A 172 -20.50 5.76 -10.78
C SER A 172 -21.72 6.69 -10.87
N VAL A 173 -22.89 6.11 -11.13
CA VAL A 173 -24.17 6.82 -11.15
C VAL A 173 -25.16 6.06 -10.30
N ARG A 174 -25.91 6.79 -9.46
CA ARG A 174 -26.97 6.23 -8.60
C ARG A 174 -28.23 7.04 -8.72
N LEU A 175 -29.35 6.34 -8.87
CA LEU A 175 -30.68 6.91 -8.77
C LEU A 175 -31.40 6.29 -7.57
N LYS A 176 -31.90 7.15 -6.67
CA LYS A 176 -32.63 6.74 -5.44
C LYS A 176 -34.02 7.36 -5.44
N PHE A 177 -35.03 6.56 -5.18
CA PHE A 177 -36.41 6.98 -4.95
C PHE A 177 -36.79 6.80 -3.47
N ASN A 178 -37.50 7.79 -2.92
CA ASN A 178 -38.14 7.73 -1.60
C ASN A 178 -39.64 8.00 -1.82
N PHE A 179 -40.48 7.07 -1.40
CA PHE A 179 -41.91 7.11 -1.49
C PHE A 179 -42.57 7.59 -0.21
#